data_a9c762513c0f8da2aa24166cfe046df7
#
_entry.id   a9c762513c0f8da2aa24166cfe046df7
#
_cell.length_a   1.000
_cell.length_b   1.000
_cell.length_c   1.000
_cell.angle_alpha   90.00
_cell.angle_beta   90.00
_cell.angle_gamma   90.00
#
_symmetry.space_group_name_H-M   'P 1'
#
loop_
_entity.id
_entity.type
_entity.pdbx_description
1 polymer ?
#
loop_
_entity_poly.entity_id
_entity_poly.type
_entity_poly.pdbx_seq_one_letter_code
_entity_poly.pdbx_strand_id
1 'polypeptide(L)'
;VGITPVTDPNLWTTRLNSQGQTYSYRPPTAAGRQLWCMDLGYSYRYGTESFLQSYTYRSATGADADALWNDAVAETGLGEMDAITQENVKWMMSYIADYTGEIPGSLFMALQTYIWDNQSDKSAGGDPSGDIDAGGFANADTYDQYVEYYNWILGQKANEDAEFQRQIEEYAAQGIRASIVEDESSKWAVLATSSVSGRQSFFAYHSDRKV
;
A
#
# COMPACT_ATOMS: atom_id res chain seq x y z
N VAL A 1 -19.89 5.36 1.93
CA VAL A 1 -18.67 5.62 2.72
C VAL A 1 -17.72 6.45 1.87
N GLY A 2 -17.37 7.64 2.35
CA GLY A 2 -16.47 8.55 1.66
C GLY A 2 -14.99 8.17 1.89
N ILE A 3 -14.15 8.54 0.92
CA ILE A 3 -12.70 8.51 1.09
C ILE A 3 -12.28 9.82 1.72
N THR A 4 -11.59 9.77 2.85
CA THR A 4 -11.14 10.95 3.59
C THR A 4 -9.63 10.90 3.82
N PRO A 5 -8.94 12.05 3.92
CA PRO A 5 -7.55 12.05 4.34
C PRO A 5 -7.43 11.65 5.81
N VAL A 6 -6.28 11.12 6.19
CA VAL A 6 -5.92 11.02 7.62
C VAL A 6 -5.92 12.41 8.22
N THR A 7 -6.54 12.57 9.37
CA THR A 7 -6.67 13.87 10.05
C THR A 7 -5.44 14.22 10.88
N ASP A 8 -4.65 13.23 11.30
CA ASP A 8 -3.42 13.46 12.06
C ASP A 8 -2.31 14.05 11.18
N PRO A 9 -1.87 15.30 11.46
CA PRO A 9 -0.81 15.94 10.67
C PRO A 9 0.54 15.22 10.72
N ASN A 10 0.80 14.45 11.77
CA ASN A 10 2.07 13.71 11.90
C ASN A 10 2.22 12.58 10.87
N LEU A 11 1.10 12.13 10.31
CA LEU A 11 1.08 11.14 9.24
C LEU A 11 1.16 11.75 7.83
N TRP A 12 1.23 13.07 7.73
CA TRP A 12 1.36 13.76 6.46
C TRP A 12 2.82 13.89 6.06
N THR A 13 3.09 13.64 4.79
CA THR A 13 4.42 13.80 4.21
C THR A 13 4.39 14.92 3.18
N THR A 14 5.27 15.89 3.32
CA THR A 14 5.43 16.97 2.35
C THR A 14 6.24 16.46 1.16
N ARG A 15 5.79 16.77 -0.06
CA ARG A 15 6.43 16.42 -1.32
C ARG A 15 6.56 17.62 -2.24
N LEU A 16 7.54 17.55 -3.14
CA LEU A 16 7.62 18.44 -4.30
C LEU A 16 6.94 17.77 -5.51
N ASN A 17 6.22 18.56 -6.31
CA ASN A 17 5.78 18.14 -7.63
C ASN A 17 6.86 18.46 -8.68
N SER A 18 6.63 18.02 -9.93
CA SER A 18 7.55 18.28 -11.05
C SER A 18 7.80 19.76 -11.36
N GLN A 19 6.99 20.67 -10.80
CA GLN A 19 7.12 22.12 -10.94
C GLN A 19 7.84 22.77 -9.74
N GLY A 20 8.35 21.95 -8.80
CA GLY A 20 9.01 22.45 -7.59
C GLY A 20 8.06 23.03 -6.53
N GLN A 21 6.75 22.79 -6.65
CA GLN A 21 5.76 23.24 -5.66
C GLN A 21 5.61 22.19 -4.56
N THR A 22 5.58 22.65 -3.33
CA THR A 22 5.39 21.81 -2.15
C THR A 22 3.91 21.46 -1.95
N TYR A 23 3.62 20.20 -1.70
CA TYR A 23 2.30 19.74 -1.26
C TYR A 23 2.44 18.66 -0.19
N SER A 24 1.41 18.50 0.62
CA SER A 24 1.35 17.44 1.64
C SER A 24 0.67 16.21 1.08
N TYR A 25 1.37 15.07 1.13
CA TYR A 25 0.74 13.77 0.91
C TYR A 25 -0.02 13.35 2.16
N ARG A 26 -1.28 13.04 1.98
CA ARG A 26 -2.18 12.58 3.05
C ARG A 26 -2.67 11.19 2.69
N PRO A 27 -2.32 10.15 3.48
CA PRO A 27 -2.82 8.82 3.21
C PRO A 27 -4.36 8.79 3.16
N PRO A 28 -4.97 8.19 2.14
CA PRO A 28 -6.42 8.06 2.07
C PRO A 28 -6.94 7.00 3.04
N THR A 29 -8.14 7.23 3.58
CA THR A 29 -8.83 6.25 4.43
C THR A 29 -10.27 6.07 3.98
N ALA A 30 -10.81 4.88 4.20
CA ALA A 30 -12.22 4.60 4.07
C ALA A 30 -12.65 3.58 5.13
N ALA A 31 -13.78 3.82 5.80
CA ALA A 31 -14.29 2.96 6.87
C ALA A 31 -13.24 2.65 7.97
N GLY A 32 -12.41 3.63 8.31
CA GLY A 32 -11.35 3.49 9.32
C GLY A 32 -10.13 2.69 8.87
N ARG A 33 -10.04 2.32 7.59
CA ARG A 33 -8.93 1.55 7.02
C ARG A 33 -8.07 2.41 6.12
N GLN A 34 -6.77 2.20 6.19
CA GLN A 34 -5.82 2.83 5.28
C GLN A 34 -5.99 2.28 3.88
N LEU A 35 -5.98 3.18 2.90
CA LEU A 35 -5.99 2.85 1.48
C LEU A 35 -4.72 3.36 0.83
N TRP A 36 -4.36 2.75 -0.30
CA TRP A 36 -3.26 3.20 -1.14
C TRP A 36 -3.77 3.57 -2.52
N CYS A 37 -3.15 4.59 -3.10
CA CYS A 37 -3.36 4.97 -4.49
C CYS A 37 -2.77 3.89 -5.40
N MET A 38 -3.55 3.44 -6.37
CA MET A 38 -3.21 2.28 -7.20
C MET A 38 -2.76 2.64 -8.62
N ASP A 39 -2.97 3.87 -9.06
CA ASP A 39 -2.71 4.26 -10.44
C ASP A 39 -1.72 5.42 -10.49
N LEU A 40 -0.53 5.15 -11.01
CA LEU A 40 0.50 6.16 -11.19
C LEU A 40 0.03 7.27 -12.14
N GLY A 41 0.25 8.52 -11.73
CA GLY A 41 -0.09 9.69 -12.55
C GLY A 41 -1.54 10.13 -12.51
N TYR A 42 -2.43 9.35 -11.90
CA TYR A 42 -3.82 9.76 -11.72
C TYR A 42 -3.97 10.61 -10.45
N SER A 43 -4.84 11.58 -10.52
CA SER A 43 -5.09 12.49 -9.40
C SER A 43 -6.33 12.10 -8.59
N TYR A 44 -6.36 12.55 -7.34
CA TYR A 44 -7.57 12.56 -6.53
C TYR A 44 -7.64 13.87 -5.75
N ARG A 45 -8.86 14.24 -5.36
CA ARG A 45 -9.10 15.45 -4.58
C ARG A 45 -10.03 15.12 -3.41
N TYR A 46 -9.61 15.49 -2.23
CA TYR A 46 -10.44 15.39 -1.05
C TYR A 46 -11.51 16.49 -1.00
N GLY A 47 -12.67 16.17 -0.45
CA GLY A 47 -13.66 17.17 -0.04
C GLY A 47 -14.55 17.73 -1.14
N THR A 48 -14.50 17.21 -2.39
CA THR A 48 -15.49 17.56 -3.40
C THR A 48 -16.54 16.45 -3.53
N GLU A 49 -17.80 16.78 -3.29
CA GLU A 49 -18.91 15.82 -3.42
C GLU A 49 -18.94 15.11 -4.78
N SER A 50 -18.71 15.85 -5.85
CA SER A 50 -18.69 15.29 -7.21
C SER A 50 -17.57 14.28 -7.44
N PHE A 51 -16.46 14.41 -6.73
CA PHE A 51 -15.36 13.45 -6.77
C PHE A 51 -15.76 12.15 -6.07
N LEU A 52 -16.32 12.26 -4.86
CA LEU A 52 -16.70 11.11 -4.04
C LEU A 52 -17.86 10.31 -4.64
N GLN A 53 -18.81 10.98 -5.26
CA GLN A 53 -19.98 10.35 -5.92
C GLN A 53 -19.61 9.48 -7.12
N SER A 54 -18.43 9.68 -7.73
CA SER A 54 -17.98 8.87 -8.85
C SER A 54 -17.35 7.53 -8.44
N TYR A 55 -17.12 7.31 -7.14
CA TYR A 55 -16.49 6.09 -6.66
C TYR A 55 -17.49 4.97 -6.36
N THR A 56 -17.18 3.78 -6.86
CA THR A 56 -17.80 2.53 -6.43
C THR A 56 -16.91 1.93 -5.34
N TYR A 57 -17.50 1.71 -4.16
CA TYR A 57 -16.82 1.13 -3.00
C TYR A 57 -17.24 -0.33 -2.85
N ARG A 58 -16.25 -1.21 -2.83
CA ARG A 58 -16.43 -2.65 -2.59
C ARG A 58 -15.57 -3.08 -1.41
N SER A 59 -16.12 -3.89 -0.52
CA SER A 59 -15.39 -4.51 0.58
C SER A 59 -15.71 -6.00 0.65
N ALA A 60 -14.74 -6.80 1.08
CA ALA A 60 -14.86 -8.24 1.18
C ALA A 60 -14.09 -8.75 2.39
N THR A 61 -14.46 -9.92 2.89
CA THR A 61 -13.81 -10.64 3.98
C THR A 61 -13.64 -12.11 3.64
N GLY A 62 -12.71 -12.79 4.32
CA GLY A 62 -12.46 -14.21 4.08
C GLY A 62 -11.98 -14.47 2.65
N ALA A 63 -12.43 -15.57 2.06
CA ALA A 63 -12.07 -15.94 0.68
C ALA A 63 -12.49 -14.90 -0.36
N ASP A 64 -13.54 -14.11 -0.12
CA ASP A 64 -13.98 -13.06 -1.03
C ASP A 64 -12.97 -11.89 -1.09
N ALA A 65 -12.10 -11.75 -0.08
CA ALA A 65 -11.01 -10.78 -0.12
C ALA A 65 -10.00 -11.09 -1.23
N ASP A 66 -9.72 -12.35 -1.49
CA ASP A 66 -8.83 -12.77 -2.59
C ASP A 66 -9.49 -12.54 -3.96
N ALA A 67 -10.80 -12.73 -4.05
CA ALA A 67 -11.53 -12.37 -5.27
C ALA A 67 -11.46 -10.87 -5.54
N LEU A 68 -11.58 -10.04 -4.50
CA LEU A 68 -11.47 -8.59 -4.62
C LEU A 68 -10.03 -8.13 -4.93
N TRP A 69 -9.02 -8.85 -4.43
CA TRP A 69 -7.62 -8.66 -4.86
C TRP A 69 -7.47 -8.89 -6.37
N ASN A 70 -8.03 -9.97 -6.90
CA ASN A 70 -7.98 -10.27 -8.33
C ASN A 70 -8.69 -9.19 -9.15
N ASP A 71 -9.80 -8.65 -8.66
CA ASP A 71 -10.47 -7.51 -9.29
C ASP A 71 -9.58 -6.26 -9.28
N ALA A 72 -8.89 -5.98 -8.17
CA ALA A 72 -7.96 -4.86 -8.08
C ALA A 72 -6.78 -5.01 -9.07
N VAL A 73 -6.24 -6.22 -9.21
CA VAL A 73 -5.20 -6.51 -10.22
C VAL A 73 -5.72 -6.28 -11.63
N ALA A 74 -6.96 -6.67 -11.92
CA ALA A 74 -7.56 -6.48 -13.26
C ALA A 74 -7.95 -5.04 -13.58
N GLU A 75 -8.32 -4.25 -12.56
CA GLU A 75 -8.93 -2.93 -12.72
C GLU A 75 -8.02 -1.75 -12.40
N THR A 76 -6.83 -1.99 -11.82
CA THR A 76 -5.90 -0.95 -11.37
C THR A 76 -4.48 -1.17 -11.87
N GLY A 77 -3.59 -0.23 -11.56
CA GLY A 77 -2.15 -0.34 -11.85
C GLY A 77 -1.43 -1.50 -11.15
N LEU A 78 -2.06 -2.20 -10.20
CA LEU A 78 -1.53 -3.45 -9.66
C LEU A 78 -1.25 -4.50 -10.74
N GLY A 79 -2.05 -4.55 -11.78
CA GLY A 79 -1.90 -5.48 -12.90
C GLY A 79 -0.64 -5.26 -13.75
N GLU A 80 0.02 -4.11 -13.59
CA GLU A 80 1.26 -3.79 -14.28
C GLU A 80 2.50 -4.36 -13.58
N MET A 81 2.35 -4.83 -12.33
CA MET A 81 3.42 -5.39 -11.52
C MET A 81 3.62 -6.89 -11.81
N ASP A 82 4.84 -7.38 -11.64
CA ASP A 82 5.08 -8.82 -11.61
C ASP A 82 4.49 -9.49 -10.35
N ALA A 83 4.38 -10.81 -10.37
CA ALA A 83 3.76 -11.57 -9.30
C ALA A 83 4.50 -11.42 -7.95
N ILE A 84 5.82 -11.34 -7.97
CA ILE A 84 6.64 -11.18 -6.75
C ILE A 84 6.38 -9.82 -6.12
N THR A 85 6.35 -8.77 -6.92
CA THR A 85 6.05 -7.42 -6.47
C THR A 85 4.63 -7.31 -5.91
N GLN A 86 3.64 -7.92 -6.57
CA GLN A 86 2.26 -7.99 -6.06
C GLN A 86 2.19 -8.66 -4.69
N GLU A 87 2.88 -9.78 -4.49
CA GLU A 87 2.94 -10.46 -3.20
C GLU A 87 3.61 -9.60 -2.12
N ASN A 88 4.66 -8.86 -2.47
CA ASN A 88 5.30 -7.94 -1.53
C ASN A 88 4.38 -6.77 -1.13
N VAL A 89 3.64 -6.20 -2.07
CA VAL A 89 2.61 -5.18 -1.78
C VAL A 89 1.55 -5.74 -0.83
N LYS A 90 1.06 -6.93 -1.09
CA LYS A 90 0.07 -7.63 -0.27
C LYS A 90 0.55 -7.84 1.16
N TRP A 91 1.79 -8.30 1.31
CA TRP A 91 2.42 -8.48 2.61
C TRP A 91 2.58 -7.15 3.36
N MET A 92 3.07 -6.11 2.69
CA MET A 92 3.26 -4.79 3.29
C MET A 92 1.94 -4.12 3.71
N MET A 93 0.89 -4.25 2.91
CA MET A 93 -0.44 -3.78 3.30
C MET A 93 -0.92 -4.48 4.57
N SER A 94 -0.72 -5.80 4.68
CA SER A 94 -1.06 -6.59 5.85
C SER A 94 -0.23 -6.17 7.08
N TYR A 95 1.08 -5.99 6.90
CA TYR A 95 1.98 -5.53 7.96
C TYR A 95 1.54 -4.17 8.53
N ILE A 96 1.23 -3.21 7.66
CA ILE A 96 0.77 -1.88 8.10
C ILE A 96 -0.59 -1.96 8.77
N ALA A 97 -1.50 -2.80 8.28
CA ALA A 97 -2.81 -3.00 8.90
C ALA A 97 -2.74 -3.56 10.33
N ASP A 98 -1.71 -4.36 10.61
CA ASP A 98 -1.46 -4.95 11.95
C ASP A 98 -0.52 -4.11 12.82
N TYR A 99 -0.03 -3.00 12.30
CA TYR A 99 0.91 -2.14 13.02
C TYR A 99 0.30 -1.63 14.32
N THR A 100 1.02 -1.84 15.42
CA THR A 100 0.59 -1.37 16.74
C THR A 100 1.21 -0.01 17.05
N GLY A 101 0.37 0.96 17.42
CA GLY A 101 0.81 2.32 17.69
C GLY A 101 0.58 3.26 16.51
N GLU A 102 1.25 4.40 16.54
CA GLU A 102 1.16 5.41 15.49
C GLU A 102 2.01 4.99 14.28
N ILE A 103 1.39 4.91 13.10
CA ILE A 103 2.11 4.54 11.88
C ILE A 103 2.87 5.76 11.37
N PRO A 104 4.21 5.66 11.17
CA PRO A 104 4.98 6.78 10.63
C PRO A 104 4.55 7.18 9.22
N GLY A 105 4.41 8.46 8.95
CA GLY A 105 4.09 8.97 7.61
C GLY A 105 5.14 8.58 6.57
N SER A 106 6.40 8.45 6.98
CA SER A 106 7.51 7.95 6.15
C SER A 106 7.30 6.50 5.69
N LEU A 107 6.72 5.63 6.52
CA LEU A 107 6.38 4.25 6.16
C LEU A 107 5.25 4.21 5.13
N PHE A 108 4.19 5.01 5.31
CA PHE A 108 3.13 5.14 4.30
C PHE A 108 3.68 5.60 2.97
N MET A 109 4.54 6.62 2.99
CA MET A 109 5.12 7.15 1.77
C MET A 109 6.02 6.13 1.08
N ALA A 110 6.77 5.34 1.85
CA ALA A 110 7.63 4.29 1.32
C ALA A 110 6.82 3.21 0.57
N LEU A 111 5.73 2.71 1.16
CA LEU A 111 4.87 1.74 0.48
C LEU A 111 4.15 2.36 -0.72
N GLN A 112 3.64 3.58 -0.59
CA GLN A 112 2.98 4.25 -1.72
C GLN A 112 3.94 4.47 -2.89
N THR A 113 5.18 4.87 -2.62
CA THR A 113 6.22 5.04 -3.65
C THR A 113 6.59 3.70 -4.28
N TYR A 114 6.72 2.65 -3.47
CA TYR A 114 6.99 1.30 -3.97
C TYR A 114 5.89 0.82 -4.92
N ILE A 115 4.62 1.06 -4.60
CA ILE A 115 3.48 0.73 -5.47
C ILE A 115 3.60 1.46 -6.81
N TRP A 116 3.84 2.76 -6.79
CA TRP A 116 3.93 3.56 -8.02
C TRP A 116 5.19 3.24 -8.84
N ASP A 117 6.32 3.02 -8.18
CA ASP A 117 7.62 2.79 -8.83
C ASP A 117 7.66 1.47 -9.61
N ASN A 118 6.80 0.53 -9.26
CA ASN A 118 6.69 -0.77 -9.92
C ASN A 118 5.59 -0.84 -10.99
N GLN A 119 4.96 0.29 -11.34
CA GLN A 119 4.04 0.36 -12.46
C GLN A 119 4.79 0.71 -13.76
N SER A 120 4.35 0.10 -14.87
CA SER A 120 5.07 0.20 -16.15
C SER A 120 4.86 1.56 -16.86
N ASP A 121 3.70 2.18 -16.69
CA ASP A 121 3.39 3.47 -17.30
C ASP A 121 3.78 4.64 -16.39
N LYS A 122 5.03 5.07 -16.52
CA LYS A 122 5.55 6.24 -15.81
C LYS A 122 5.39 7.55 -16.60
N SER A 123 4.80 7.50 -17.78
CA SER A 123 4.74 8.67 -18.69
C SER A 123 3.94 9.84 -18.13
N ALA A 124 2.93 9.56 -17.32
CA ALA A 124 2.08 10.57 -16.69
C ALA A 124 2.49 10.95 -15.27
N GLY A 125 3.24 10.07 -14.58
CA GLY A 125 3.56 10.19 -13.16
C GLY A 125 5.02 10.51 -12.84
N GLY A 126 5.91 10.50 -13.84
CA GLY A 126 7.34 10.67 -13.62
C GLY A 126 8.02 9.44 -13.00
N ASP A 127 9.12 9.66 -12.31
CA ASP A 127 9.83 8.66 -11.53
C ASP A 127 9.53 8.86 -10.03
N PRO A 128 8.63 8.08 -9.41
CA PRO A 128 8.21 8.34 -8.04
C PRO A 128 9.35 8.28 -7.03
N SER A 129 10.28 7.35 -7.16
CA SER A 129 11.43 7.27 -6.25
C SER A 129 12.48 8.36 -6.53
N GLY A 130 12.67 8.73 -7.79
CA GLY A 130 13.56 9.82 -8.19
C GLY A 130 13.00 11.20 -7.86
N ASP A 131 11.67 11.36 -7.87
CA ASP A 131 11.00 12.62 -7.54
C ASP A 131 10.92 12.90 -6.04
N ILE A 132 11.21 11.91 -5.19
CA ILE A 132 11.19 12.04 -3.73
C ILE A 132 12.61 12.24 -3.23
N ASP A 133 12.99 13.48 -3.02
CA ASP A 133 14.26 13.87 -2.44
C ASP A 133 14.10 14.47 -1.02
N ALA A 134 15.21 14.81 -0.40
CA ALA A 134 15.22 15.39 0.94
C ALA A 134 14.41 16.70 1.04
N GLY A 135 14.33 17.48 -0.03
CA GLY A 135 13.55 18.71 -0.09
C GLY A 135 12.03 18.47 -0.10
N GLY A 136 11.60 17.28 -0.46
CA GLY A 136 10.18 16.88 -0.46
C GLY A 136 9.64 16.50 0.91
N PHE A 137 10.49 16.42 1.93
CA PHE A 137 10.10 16.04 3.29
C PHE A 137 10.20 17.25 4.24
N ALA A 138 9.51 17.14 5.37
CA ALA A 138 9.49 18.19 6.39
C ALA A 138 10.89 18.47 6.98
N ASN A 139 11.74 17.45 7.06
CA ASN A 139 13.11 17.52 7.54
C ASN A 139 13.94 16.34 7.03
N ALA A 140 15.27 16.41 7.20
CA ALA A 140 16.19 15.37 6.77
C ALA A 140 15.95 14.01 7.46
N ASP A 141 15.63 14.03 8.76
CA ASP A 141 15.40 12.78 9.52
C ASP A 141 14.18 12.01 8.96
N THR A 142 13.13 12.71 8.56
CA THR A 142 11.95 12.09 7.94
C THR A 142 12.29 11.48 6.58
N TYR A 143 13.13 12.14 5.79
CA TYR A 143 13.61 11.60 4.53
C TYR A 143 14.49 10.36 4.74
N ASP A 144 15.40 10.39 5.70
CA ASP A 144 16.25 9.25 6.02
C ASP A 144 15.41 8.04 6.47
N GLN A 145 14.39 8.26 7.30
CA GLN A 145 13.43 7.22 7.67
C GLN A 145 12.67 6.66 6.46
N TYR A 146 12.26 7.52 5.53
CA TYR A 146 11.62 7.08 4.30
C TYR A 146 12.55 6.18 3.48
N VAL A 147 13.82 6.56 3.32
CA VAL A 147 14.82 5.75 2.59
C VAL A 147 15.04 4.41 3.28
N GLU A 148 15.15 4.39 4.60
CA GLU A 148 15.28 3.16 5.38
C GLU A 148 14.07 2.24 5.19
N TYR A 149 12.85 2.77 5.30
CA TYR A 149 11.62 2.00 5.08
C TYR A 149 11.50 1.51 3.64
N TYR A 150 11.83 2.32 2.65
CA TYR A 150 11.79 1.91 1.26
C TYR A 150 12.75 0.74 0.98
N ASN A 151 13.99 0.84 1.46
CA ASN A 151 14.97 -0.24 1.35
C ASN A 151 14.54 -1.51 2.11
N TRP A 152 13.92 -1.32 3.26
CA TRP A 152 13.37 -2.43 4.04
C TRP A 152 12.24 -3.14 3.27
N ILE A 153 11.34 -2.40 2.63
CA ILE A 153 10.28 -2.96 1.78
C ILE A 153 10.87 -3.81 0.65
N LEU A 154 11.92 -3.32 0.00
CA LEU A 154 12.59 -4.07 -1.08
C LEU A 154 13.09 -5.47 -0.66
N GLY A 155 13.43 -5.62 0.62
CA GLY A 155 13.95 -6.89 1.17
C GLY A 155 12.90 -7.79 1.85
N GLN A 156 11.69 -7.29 2.13
CA GLN A 156 10.80 -7.95 3.10
C GLN A 156 10.26 -9.30 2.64
N LYS A 157 9.92 -9.47 1.37
CA LYS A 157 9.40 -10.76 0.89
C LYS A 157 10.40 -11.88 1.12
N ALA A 158 11.68 -11.64 0.83
CA ALA A 158 12.73 -12.62 1.07
C ALA A 158 12.94 -12.89 2.56
N ASN A 159 12.89 -11.85 3.40
CA ASN A 159 13.04 -11.99 4.85
C ASN A 159 11.87 -12.74 5.49
N GLU A 160 10.64 -12.43 5.07
CA GLU A 160 9.45 -13.14 5.51
C GLU A 160 9.52 -14.63 5.16
N ASP A 161 9.83 -14.95 3.91
CA ASP A 161 9.90 -16.32 3.45
C ASP A 161 11.01 -17.11 4.19
N ALA A 162 12.16 -16.49 4.46
CA ALA A 162 13.24 -17.09 5.23
C ALA A 162 12.84 -17.36 6.68
N GLU A 163 12.13 -16.44 7.33
CA GLU A 163 11.65 -16.61 8.70
C GLU A 163 10.62 -17.73 8.81
N PHE A 164 9.65 -17.80 7.91
CA PHE A 164 8.69 -18.90 7.89
C PHE A 164 9.37 -20.25 7.62
N GLN A 165 10.34 -20.29 6.69
CA GLN A 165 11.10 -21.51 6.42
C GLN A 165 11.87 -21.98 7.65
N ARG A 166 12.52 -21.07 8.36
CA ARG A 166 13.22 -21.37 9.63
C ARG A 166 12.28 -21.97 10.67
N GLN A 167 11.08 -21.42 10.84
CA GLN A 167 10.08 -21.93 11.76
C GLN A 167 9.59 -23.34 11.37
N ILE A 168 9.36 -23.58 10.09
CA ILE A 168 8.98 -24.92 9.59
C ILE A 168 10.08 -25.95 9.92
N GLU A 169 11.35 -25.61 9.72
CA GLU A 169 12.48 -26.47 10.03
C GLU A 169 12.60 -26.76 11.55
N GLU A 170 12.38 -25.75 12.39
CA GLU A 170 12.36 -25.92 13.85
C GLU A 170 11.24 -26.88 14.30
N TYR A 171 10.04 -26.75 13.74
CA TYR A 171 8.95 -27.69 14.02
C TYR A 171 9.26 -29.10 13.52
N ALA A 172 9.85 -29.23 12.33
CA ALA A 172 10.27 -30.53 11.80
C ALA A 172 11.30 -31.22 12.71
N ALA A 173 12.26 -30.48 13.27
CA ALA A 173 13.24 -31.00 14.22
C ALA A 173 12.59 -31.53 15.52
N GLN A 174 11.40 -31.02 15.87
CA GLN A 174 10.58 -31.48 17.00
C GLN A 174 9.61 -32.61 16.62
N GLY A 175 9.63 -33.09 15.38
CA GLY A 175 8.69 -34.11 14.87
C GLY A 175 7.28 -33.56 14.56
N ILE A 176 7.14 -32.24 14.49
CA ILE A 176 5.87 -31.57 14.18
C ILE A 176 5.83 -31.27 12.66
N ARG A 177 4.75 -31.72 12.01
CA ARG A 177 4.51 -31.35 10.61
C ARG A 177 3.89 -29.96 10.57
N ALA A 178 4.59 -29.02 9.95
CA ALA A 178 4.15 -27.65 9.79
C ALA A 178 4.14 -27.21 8.32
N SER A 179 3.33 -26.22 8.00
CA SER A 179 3.29 -25.54 6.71
C SER A 179 2.82 -24.09 6.91
N ILE A 180 3.15 -23.23 5.96
CA ILE A 180 2.63 -21.86 5.96
C ILE A 180 1.18 -21.89 5.48
N VAL A 181 0.30 -21.30 6.27
CA VAL A 181 -1.13 -21.15 5.94
C VAL A 181 -1.55 -19.70 6.09
N GLU A 182 -2.51 -19.29 5.29
CA GLU A 182 -3.18 -18.00 5.46
C GLU A 182 -4.44 -18.19 6.30
N ASP A 183 -4.65 -17.29 7.27
CA ASP A 183 -5.84 -17.30 8.09
C ASP A 183 -7.00 -16.63 7.34
N GLU A 184 -7.88 -17.45 6.75
CA GLU A 184 -9.04 -16.96 6.01
C GLU A 184 -9.93 -16.02 6.84
N SER A 185 -10.00 -16.21 8.15
CA SER A 185 -10.83 -15.38 9.02
C SER A 185 -10.28 -13.96 9.23
N SER A 186 -8.99 -13.77 9.01
CA SER A 186 -8.33 -12.46 9.14
C SER A 186 -8.38 -11.65 7.84
N LYS A 187 -8.66 -12.28 6.70
CA LYS A 187 -8.63 -11.63 5.39
C LYS A 187 -9.72 -10.59 5.25
N TRP A 188 -9.34 -9.45 4.71
CA TRP A 188 -10.26 -8.43 4.23
C TRP A 188 -9.63 -7.64 3.08
N ALA A 189 -10.45 -7.06 2.25
CA ALA A 189 -10.03 -6.15 1.18
C ALA A 189 -11.04 -5.02 0.99
N VAL A 190 -10.55 -3.89 0.50
CA VAL A 190 -11.35 -2.73 0.13
C VAL A 190 -10.85 -2.20 -1.20
N LEU A 191 -11.74 -2.05 -2.16
CA LEU A 191 -11.45 -1.48 -3.48
C LEU A 191 -12.42 -0.34 -3.76
N ALA A 192 -11.88 0.82 -4.10
CA ALA A 192 -12.63 1.97 -4.53
C ALA A 192 -12.18 2.39 -5.92
N THR A 193 -13.07 2.27 -6.91
CA THR A 193 -12.80 2.65 -8.30
C THR A 193 -13.73 3.78 -8.74
N SER A 194 -13.22 4.69 -9.55
CA SER A 194 -14.02 5.77 -10.14
C SER A 194 -14.59 5.36 -11.50
N SER A 195 -15.84 5.74 -11.74
CA SER A 195 -16.44 5.64 -13.08
C SER A 195 -15.90 6.69 -14.06
N VAL A 196 -15.17 7.69 -13.56
CA VAL A 196 -14.56 8.74 -14.36
C VAL A 196 -13.15 8.34 -14.74
N SER A 197 -12.86 8.29 -16.04
CA SER A 197 -11.53 7.98 -16.56
C SER A 197 -10.47 8.96 -16.06
N GLY A 198 -9.25 8.47 -15.81
CA GLY A 198 -8.11 9.27 -15.37
C GLY A 198 -8.16 9.69 -13.90
N ARG A 199 -9.02 9.08 -13.10
CA ARG A 199 -9.05 9.26 -11.63
C ARG A 199 -8.40 8.10 -10.91
N GLN A 200 -7.78 8.41 -9.78
CA GLN A 200 -7.11 7.47 -8.90
C GLN A 200 -8.06 6.39 -8.40
N SER A 201 -7.64 5.14 -8.48
CA SER A 201 -8.26 4.04 -7.74
C SER A 201 -7.56 3.86 -6.41
N PHE A 202 -8.25 3.29 -5.43
CA PHE A 202 -7.73 3.03 -4.08
C PHE A 202 -7.95 1.58 -3.70
N PHE A 203 -6.98 1.01 -3.00
CA PHE A 203 -7.06 -0.37 -2.56
C PHE A 203 -6.37 -0.58 -1.22
N ALA A 204 -6.86 -1.55 -0.46
CA ALA A 204 -6.19 -2.12 0.69
C ALA A 204 -6.52 -3.61 0.81
N TYR A 205 -5.56 -4.37 1.34
CA TYR A 205 -5.69 -5.81 1.54
C TYR A 205 -5.04 -6.20 2.86
N HIS A 206 -5.60 -7.17 3.53
CA HIS A 206 -5.03 -7.80 4.71
C HIS A 206 -5.16 -9.31 4.65
N SER A 207 -4.09 -9.99 4.98
CA SER A 207 -4.06 -11.43 5.26
C SER A 207 -3.02 -11.71 6.33
N ASP A 208 -3.36 -12.55 7.29
CA ASP A 208 -2.45 -13.01 8.33
C ASP A 208 -1.90 -14.39 7.94
N ARG A 209 -0.57 -14.52 7.88
CA ARG A 209 0.12 -15.78 7.56
C ARG A 209 0.65 -16.41 8.83
N LYS A 210 0.46 -17.71 8.98
CA LYS A 210 0.87 -18.49 10.14
C LYS A 210 1.58 -19.78 9.72
N VAL A 211 2.48 -20.22 10.57
CA VAL A 211 3.07 -21.56 10.48
C VAL A 211 2.24 -22.54 11.29
#